data_59674dfc2ada7e30a721baef8cc00a8a
#
_entry.id   59674dfc2ada7e30a721baef8cc00a8a
#
_cell.length_a   1.000
_cell.length_b   1.000
_cell.length_c   1.000
_cell.angle_alpha   90.00
_cell.angle_beta   90.00
_cell.angle_gamma   90.00
#
_symmetry.space_group_name_H-M   'P 1'
#
loop_
_entity.id
_entity.type
_entity.pdbx_description
1 polymer ?
#
loop_
_entity_poly.entity_id
_entity_poly.type
_entity_poly.pdbx_seq_one_letter_code
_entity_poly.pdbx_strand_id
1 'polypeptide(L)'
;MHILVGSEMFIRERAGRFLLANLLPKNHNIKFSLINKLLTKKNVSEVIDTIFRYCGQKETVIFCDRIKTLGFKHAFKAGISFGKDDLLIPKTKENLISNTKKQIEEYEKQYSDGLITRGEKYNKVVDVWSKCTDTVANEMMKEISSAEKTYDNDRIETNSVYMMADSGARGSQAQMKQLAGMRGLIAKPSGEIIETPI
;
A
#
# COMPACT_ATOMS: atom_id res chain seq x y z
N MET A 1 12.19 29.84 -23.12
CA MET A 1 11.25 28.72 -23.13
C MET A 1 11.65 27.81 -24.26
N HIS A 2 12.60 26.89 -24.01
CA HIS A 2 12.99 25.90 -25.01
C HIS A 2 11.97 24.77 -24.98
N ILE A 3 11.12 24.73 -25.98
CA ILE A 3 10.28 23.56 -26.29
C ILE A 3 11.25 22.55 -26.87
N LEU A 4 11.67 21.61 -26.04
CA LEU A 4 12.42 20.45 -26.50
C LEU A 4 11.44 19.48 -27.16
N VAL A 5 11.42 19.55 -28.47
CA VAL A 5 10.69 18.65 -29.34
C VAL A 5 11.58 17.42 -29.60
N GLY A 6 11.41 16.42 -28.77
CA GLY A 6 11.91 15.08 -29.04
C GLY A 6 10.79 14.10 -28.71
N SER A 7 10.34 13.32 -29.68
CA SER A 7 9.21 12.39 -29.53
C SER A 7 9.38 11.38 -28.38
N GLU A 8 10.59 11.01 -28.02
CA GLU A 8 10.87 10.14 -26.88
C GLU A 8 10.70 10.81 -25.51
N MET A 9 10.82 12.13 -25.43
CA MET A 9 10.65 12.88 -24.19
C MET A 9 9.16 12.99 -23.79
N PHE A 10 8.26 13.07 -24.76
CA PHE A 10 6.81 13.13 -24.54
C PHE A 10 6.24 11.82 -23.94
N ILE A 11 6.82 10.68 -24.28
CA ILE A 11 6.36 9.38 -23.81
C ILE A 11 6.72 9.15 -22.33
N ARG A 12 7.80 9.74 -21.84
CA ARG A 12 8.28 9.55 -20.45
C ARG A 12 7.76 10.61 -19.47
N GLU A 13 7.35 11.77 -19.97
CA GLU A 13 6.97 12.90 -19.13
C GLU A 13 5.44 13.04 -19.04
N ARG A 14 4.92 12.76 -17.85
CA ARG A 14 3.48 12.87 -17.57
C ARG A 14 3.13 14.30 -17.19
N ALA A 15 1.95 14.79 -17.62
CA ALA A 15 1.44 16.14 -17.35
C ALA A 15 1.53 16.55 -15.86
N GLY A 16 1.28 15.61 -14.94
CA GLY A 16 1.41 15.87 -13.51
C GLY A 16 2.81 16.28 -13.05
N ARG A 17 3.87 15.79 -13.72
CA ARG A 17 5.25 16.18 -13.40
C ARG A 17 5.55 17.62 -13.81
N PHE A 18 4.98 18.10 -14.90
CA PHE A 18 5.07 19.50 -15.30
C PHE A 18 4.34 20.42 -14.34
N LEU A 19 3.17 20.02 -13.85
CA LEU A 19 2.45 20.77 -12.82
C LEU A 19 3.29 20.92 -11.54
N LEU A 20 3.98 19.86 -11.12
CA LEU A 20 4.92 19.89 -10.00
C LEU A 20 6.17 20.72 -10.31
N ALA A 21 6.70 20.65 -11.53
CA ALA A 21 7.86 21.44 -11.95
C ALA A 21 7.62 22.94 -11.82
N ASN A 22 6.42 23.42 -12.14
CA ASN A 22 6.05 24.80 -12.02
C ASN A 22 6.02 25.34 -10.56
N LEU A 23 5.99 24.41 -9.59
CA LEU A 23 6.02 24.78 -8.17
C LEU A 23 7.43 24.85 -7.61
N LEU A 24 8.43 24.27 -8.31
CA LEU A 24 9.82 24.28 -7.86
C LEU A 24 10.35 25.70 -7.76
N PRO A 25 11.12 26.02 -6.71
CA PRO A 25 11.82 27.30 -6.65
C PRO A 25 12.86 27.41 -7.77
N LYS A 26 13.00 28.62 -8.32
CA LYS A 26 13.95 28.89 -9.40
C LYS A 26 15.38 28.94 -8.86
N ASN A 27 16.04 27.79 -8.85
CA ASN A 27 17.44 27.66 -8.45
C ASN A 27 18.17 26.74 -9.43
N HIS A 28 19.42 27.06 -9.80
CA HIS A 28 20.23 26.28 -10.72
C HIS A 28 20.47 24.82 -10.27
N ASN A 29 20.46 24.59 -8.97
CA ASN A 29 20.69 23.27 -8.38
C ASN A 29 19.42 22.40 -8.34
N ILE A 30 18.24 22.99 -8.57
CA ILE A 30 16.96 22.29 -8.57
C ILE A 30 16.55 22.01 -10.01
N LYS A 31 16.89 20.81 -10.49
CA LYS A 31 16.62 20.38 -11.86
C LYS A 31 15.29 19.61 -11.93
N PHE A 32 14.66 19.62 -13.11
CA PHE A 32 13.47 18.80 -13.40
C PHE A 32 13.69 17.30 -13.14
N SER A 33 14.91 16.80 -13.32
CA SER A 33 15.27 15.41 -13.04
C SER A 33 14.94 14.96 -11.60
N LEU A 34 14.93 15.89 -10.66
CA LEU A 34 14.59 15.62 -9.25
C LEU A 34 13.17 15.07 -9.08
N ILE A 35 12.24 15.53 -9.91
CA ILE A 35 10.82 15.14 -9.88
C ILE A 35 10.44 14.21 -11.04
N ASN A 36 11.33 13.99 -12.01
CA ASN A 36 11.09 13.08 -13.14
C ASN A 36 11.34 11.61 -12.76
N LYS A 37 10.80 11.18 -11.63
CA LYS A 37 10.82 9.81 -11.10
C LYS A 37 9.49 9.47 -10.46
N LEU A 38 9.30 8.23 -10.06
CA LEU A 38 8.15 7.84 -9.27
C LEU A 38 8.22 8.53 -7.90
N LEU A 39 7.27 9.41 -7.60
CA LEU A 39 7.24 10.19 -6.37
C LEU A 39 6.50 9.41 -5.25
N THR A 40 7.22 8.49 -4.64
CA THR A 40 6.79 7.86 -3.39
C THR A 40 6.96 8.83 -2.21
N LYS A 41 6.38 8.51 -1.06
CA LYS A 41 6.54 9.30 0.17
C LYS A 41 8.02 9.59 0.50
N LYS A 42 8.90 8.61 0.32
CA LYS A 42 10.35 8.76 0.52
C LYS A 42 10.96 9.76 -0.47
N ASN A 43 10.63 9.62 -1.75
CA ASN A 43 11.14 10.49 -2.80
C ASN A 43 10.65 11.94 -2.65
N VAL A 44 9.42 12.15 -2.21
CA VAL A 44 8.92 13.49 -1.89
C VAL A 44 9.70 14.11 -0.73
N SER A 45 10.02 13.33 0.31
CA SER A 45 10.88 13.82 1.41
C SER A 45 12.28 14.20 0.92
N GLU A 46 12.87 13.45 0.00
CA GLU A 46 14.16 13.79 -0.63
C GLU A 46 14.10 15.09 -1.42
N VAL A 47 12.99 15.33 -2.14
CA VAL A 47 12.76 16.60 -2.87
C VAL A 47 12.72 17.76 -1.91
N ILE A 48 11.97 17.65 -0.81
CA ILE A 48 11.85 18.69 0.23
C ILE A 48 13.22 18.95 0.89
N ASP A 49 13.97 17.92 1.23
CA ASP A 49 15.32 18.04 1.82
C ASP A 49 16.28 18.76 0.85
N THR A 50 16.24 18.40 -0.43
CA THR A 50 17.05 19.05 -1.45
C THR A 50 16.71 20.54 -1.59
N ILE A 51 15.43 20.91 -1.59
CA ILE A 51 15.00 22.31 -1.64
C ILE A 51 15.44 23.05 -0.39
N PHE A 52 15.33 22.43 0.78
CA PHE A 52 15.77 23.02 2.04
C PHE A 52 17.27 23.35 2.02
N ARG A 53 18.09 22.44 1.52
CA ARG A 53 19.56 22.62 1.44
C ARG A 53 19.98 23.74 0.48
N TYR A 54 19.29 23.89 -0.64
CA TYR A 54 19.69 24.86 -1.67
C TYR A 54 18.94 26.20 -1.64
N CYS A 55 17.73 26.23 -1.10
CA CYS A 55 16.89 27.43 -1.11
C CYS A 55 16.56 27.96 0.30
N GLY A 56 16.86 27.20 1.34
CA GLY A 56 16.62 27.58 2.73
C GLY A 56 15.16 27.40 3.17
N GLN A 57 14.89 27.69 4.44
CA GLN A 57 13.64 27.39 5.13
C GLN A 57 12.41 28.06 4.48
N LYS A 58 12.49 29.35 4.17
CA LYS A 58 11.36 30.12 3.65
C LYS A 58 10.80 29.53 2.34
N GLU A 59 11.68 29.29 1.37
CA GLU A 59 11.28 28.75 0.08
C GLU A 59 10.75 27.31 0.20
N THR A 60 11.29 26.54 1.14
CA THR A 60 10.80 25.18 1.42
C THR A 60 9.37 25.20 1.94
N VAL A 61 9.04 26.09 2.88
CA VAL A 61 7.67 26.22 3.40
C VAL A 61 6.70 26.63 2.29
N ILE A 62 7.07 27.61 1.48
CA ILE A 62 6.26 28.07 0.33
C ILE A 62 6.03 26.90 -0.65
N PHE A 63 7.06 26.13 -0.94
CA PHE A 63 6.97 24.96 -1.82
C PHE A 63 6.03 23.88 -1.24
N CYS A 64 6.15 23.57 0.06
CA CYS A 64 5.27 22.63 0.73
C CYS A 64 3.80 23.07 0.71
N ASP A 65 3.52 24.33 0.92
CA ASP A 65 2.16 24.88 0.84
C ASP A 65 1.59 24.81 -0.58
N ARG A 66 2.42 25.09 -1.58
CA ARG A 66 2.02 24.99 -2.99
C ARG A 66 1.72 23.54 -3.40
N ILE A 67 2.57 22.56 -3.00
CA ILE A 67 2.32 21.13 -3.24
C ILE A 67 1.02 20.69 -2.57
N LYS A 68 0.83 21.05 -1.31
CA LYS A 68 -0.39 20.75 -0.56
C LYS A 68 -1.62 21.26 -1.29
N THR A 69 -1.61 22.51 -1.71
CA THR A 69 -2.72 23.14 -2.43
C THR A 69 -3.00 22.47 -3.79
N LEU A 70 -1.93 22.15 -4.54
CA LEU A 70 -2.04 21.40 -5.80
C LEU A 70 -2.65 20.02 -5.56
N GLY A 71 -2.15 19.30 -4.56
CA GLY A 71 -2.62 17.97 -4.21
C GLY A 71 -4.10 17.96 -3.85
N PHE A 72 -4.55 18.83 -2.96
CA PHE A 72 -5.96 18.93 -2.57
C PHE A 72 -6.86 19.31 -3.74
N LYS A 73 -6.44 20.27 -4.57
CA LYS A 73 -7.20 20.67 -5.76
C LYS A 73 -7.45 19.51 -6.72
N HIS A 74 -6.42 18.72 -6.99
CA HIS A 74 -6.53 17.59 -7.92
C HIS A 74 -7.20 16.38 -7.31
N ALA A 75 -6.99 16.09 -6.03
CA ALA A 75 -7.71 15.04 -5.32
C ALA A 75 -9.22 15.31 -5.27
N PHE A 76 -9.61 16.55 -5.00
CA PHE A 76 -11.02 16.97 -5.06
C PHE A 76 -11.61 16.80 -6.46
N LYS A 77 -10.90 17.24 -7.50
CA LYS A 77 -11.36 17.11 -8.89
C LYS A 77 -11.46 15.64 -9.36
N ALA A 78 -10.59 14.77 -8.85
CA ALA A 78 -10.61 13.35 -9.19
C ALA A 78 -11.82 12.62 -8.58
N GLY A 79 -12.41 13.15 -7.50
CA GLY A 79 -13.59 12.56 -6.87
C GLY A 79 -13.36 11.14 -6.35
N ILE A 80 -12.14 10.82 -5.89
CA ILE A 80 -11.78 9.49 -5.41
C ILE A 80 -12.55 9.18 -4.14
N SER A 81 -13.41 8.16 -4.19
CA SER A 81 -14.15 7.62 -3.07
C SER A 81 -13.97 6.11 -2.99
N PHE A 82 -14.27 5.51 -1.85
CA PHE A 82 -14.27 4.06 -1.71
C PHE A 82 -15.53 3.60 -0.96
N GLY A 83 -15.99 2.43 -1.29
CA GLY A 83 -17.12 1.77 -0.65
C GLY A 83 -16.74 0.40 -0.11
N LYS A 84 -17.70 -0.31 0.45
CA LYS A 84 -17.55 -1.69 0.93
C LYS A 84 -17.07 -2.62 -0.19
N ASP A 85 -17.57 -2.41 -1.40
CA ASP A 85 -17.33 -3.29 -2.56
C ASP A 85 -15.91 -3.15 -3.14
N ASP A 86 -15.17 -2.12 -2.73
CA ASP A 86 -13.77 -1.92 -3.10
C ASP A 86 -12.81 -2.77 -2.26
N LEU A 87 -13.29 -3.30 -1.13
CA LEU A 87 -12.56 -4.24 -0.28
C LEU A 87 -12.78 -5.67 -0.80
N LEU A 88 -11.97 -6.07 -1.77
CA LEU A 88 -12.06 -7.38 -2.39
C LEU A 88 -11.52 -8.46 -1.45
N ILE A 89 -12.36 -9.48 -1.21
CA ILE A 89 -11.98 -10.65 -0.45
C ILE A 89 -11.39 -11.69 -1.42
N PRO A 90 -10.17 -12.21 -1.19
CA PRO A 90 -9.56 -13.18 -2.11
C PRO A 90 -10.41 -14.44 -2.24
N LYS A 91 -10.65 -14.90 -3.46
CA LYS A 91 -11.38 -16.14 -3.73
C LYS A 91 -10.69 -17.38 -3.17
N THR A 92 -9.38 -17.32 -3.03
CA THR A 92 -8.53 -18.38 -2.48
C THR A 92 -8.55 -18.48 -0.97
N LYS A 93 -9.12 -17.46 -0.26
CA LYS A 93 -9.12 -17.38 1.20
C LYS A 93 -9.69 -18.61 1.89
N GLU A 94 -10.86 -19.08 1.46
CA GLU A 94 -11.52 -20.23 2.08
C GLU A 94 -10.71 -21.52 1.94
N ASN A 95 -10.09 -21.73 0.78
CA ASN A 95 -9.22 -22.89 0.53
C ASN A 95 -7.97 -22.85 1.41
N LEU A 96 -7.33 -21.69 1.55
CA LEU A 96 -6.15 -21.51 2.40
C LEU A 96 -6.48 -21.79 3.86
N ILE A 97 -7.60 -21.25 4.36
CA ILE A 97 -8.05 -21.49 5.73
C ILE A 97 -8.39 -22.98 5.95
N SER A 98 -9.07 -23.62 5.01
CA SER A 98 -9.43 -25.04 5.12
C SER A 98 -8.19 -25.92 5.19
N ASN A 99 -7.19 -25.66 4.35
CA ASN A 99 -5.93 -26.40 4.37
C ASN A 99 -5.16 -26.19 5.68
N THR A 100 -5.16 -24.96 6.19
CA THR A 100 -4.55 -24.64 7.48
C THR A 100 -5.23 -25.37 8.64
N LYS A 101 -6.56 -25.42 8.64
CA LYS A 101 -7.32 -26.16 9.67
C LYS A 101 -6.98 -27.65 9.66
N LYS A 102 -6.86 -28.29 8.49
CA LYS A 102 -6.45 -29.69 8.39
C LYS A 102 -5.07 -29.95 8.99
N GLN A 103 -4.10 -29.05 8.74
CA GLN A 103 -2.77 -29.16 9.36
C GLN A 103 -2.83 -29.04 10.89
N ILE A 104 -3.70 -28.17 11.41
CA ILE A 104 -3.87 -28.02 12.85
C ILE A 104 -4.50 -29.26 13.47
N GLU A 105 -5.50 -29.87 12.81
CA GLU A 105 -6.09 -31.15 13.23
C GLU A 105 -5.04 -32.27 13.30
N GLU A 106 -4.08 -32.30 12.38
CA GLU A 106 -2.94 -33.25 12.43
C GLU A 106 -2.06 -32.99 13.65
N TYR A 107 -1.78 -31.73 14.00
CA TYR A 107 -1.00 -31.41 15.21
C TYR A 107 -1.76 -31.71 16.49
N GLU A 108 -3.07 -31.52 16.50
CA GLU A 108 -3.90 -31.94 17.63
C GLU A 108 -3.90 -33.45 17.84
N LYS A 109 -3.93 -34.21 16.74
CA LYS A 109 -3.80 -35.65 16.77
C LYS A 109 -2.42 -36.11 17.27
N GLN A 110 -1.35 -35.49 16.78
CA GLN A 110 0.02 -35.79 17.27
C GLN A 110 0.17 -35.48 18.78
N TYR A 111 -0.51 -34.45 19.28
CA TYR A 111 -0.53 -34.15 20.69
C TYR A 111 -1.32 -35.18 21.50
N SER A 112 -2.51 -35.59 21.02
CA SER A 112 -3.31 -36.64 21.69
C SER A 112 -2.62 -38.01 21.73
N ASP A 113 -1.82 -38.28 20.68
CA ASP A 113 -1.03 -39.50 20.59
C ASP A 113 0.27 -39.45 21.44
N GLY A 114 0.52 -38.31 22.11
CA GLY A 114 1.69 -38.14 22.99
C GLY A 114 3.01 -37.91 22.24
N LEU A 115 2.97 -37.63 20.92
CA LEU A 115 4.17 -37.47 20.08
C LEU A 115 4.81 -36.08 20.25
N ILE A 116 4.03 -35.05 20.63
CA ILE A 116 4.49 -33.71 20.83
C ILE A 116 4.02 -33.12 22.16
N THR A 117 4.77 -32.21 22.73
CA THR A 117 4.41 -31.50 23.96
C THR A 117 3.38 -30.39 23.71
N ARG A 118 2.69 -29.94 24.75
CA ARG A 118 1.75 -28.84 24.67
C ARG A 118 2.41 -27.55 24.14
N GLY A 119 3.63 -27.26 24.55
CA GLY A 119 4.38 -26.10 24.08
C GLY A 119 4.74 -26.17 22.61
N GLU A 120 5.14 -27.35 22.12
CA GLU A 120 5.42 -27.57 20.71
C GLU A 120 4.16 -27.45 19.85
N LYS A 121 3.03 -28.03 20.30
CA LYS A 121 1.74 -27.86 19.62
C LYS A 121 1.41 -26.39 19.49
N TYR A 122 1.46 -25.63 20.60
CA TYR A 122 1.17 -24.20 20.61
C TYR A 122 2.03 -23.42 19.60
N ASN A 123 3.34 -23.63 19.62
CA ASN A 123 4.25 -22.96 18.70
C ASN A 123 3.99 -23.30 17.24
N LYS A 124 3.72 -24.58 16.93
CA LYS A 124 3.37 -25.03 15.58
C LYS A 124 2.07 -24.40 15.07
N VAL A 125 1.03 -24.35 15.92
CA VAL A 125 -0.27 -23.76 15.57
C VAL A 125 -0.15 -22.27 15.29
N VAL A 126 0.57 -21.53 16.15
CA VAL A 126 0.82 -20.10 15.97
C VAL A 126 1.60 -19.83 14.68
N ASP A 127 2.63 -20.62 14.40
CA ASP A 127 3.45 -20.46 13.18
C ASP A 127 2.63 -20.70 11.89
N VAL A 128 1.82 -21.76 11.87
CA VAL A 128 0.97 -22.09 10.73
C VAL A 128 -0.08 -20.99 10.48
N TRP A 129 -0.73 -20.48 11.52
CA TRP A 129 -1.67 -19.37 11.38
C TRP A 129 -1.01 -18.08 10.94
N SER A 130 0.20 -17.79 11.43
CA SER A 130 0.95 -16.62 10.98
C SER A 130 1.26 -16.71 9.49
N LYS A 131 1.77 -17.84 9.02
CA LYS A 131 2.03 -18.10 7.60
C LYS A 131 0.76 -18.01 6.73
N CYS A 132 -0.35 -18.59 7.20
CA CYS A 132 -1.63 -18.48 6.52
C CYS A 132 -2.08 -17.02 6.37
N THR A 133 -1.98 -16.25 7.44
CA THR A 133 -2.35 -14.84 7.46
C THR A 133 -1.53 -14.01 6.47
N ASP A 134 -0.24 -14.27 6.36
CA ASP A 134 0.65 -13.58 5.42
C ASP A 134 0.39 -14.01 3.97
N THR A 135 0.09 -15.29 3.74
CA THR A 135 -0.29 -15.78 2.42
C THR A 135 -1.60 -15.17 1.95
N VAL A 136 -2.63 -15.12 2.80
CA VAL A 136 -3.91 -14.46 2.49
C VAL A 136 -3.71 -12.98 2.20
N ALA A 137 -2.84 -12.30 2.96
CA ALA A 137 -2.53 -10.89 2.73
C ALA A 137 -1.87 -10.65 1.36
N ASN A 138 -0.92 -11.51 0.98
CA ASN A 138 -0.23 -11.41 -0.30
C ASN A 138 -1.18 -11.68 -1.48
N GLU A 139 -2.02 -12.69 -1.38
CA GLU A 139 -3.03 -12.97 -2.42
C GLU A 139 -4.07 -11.84 -2.53
N MET A 140 -4.54 -11.31 -1.40
CA MET A 140 -5.42 -10.14 -1.36
C MET A 140 -4.78 -8.93 -2.07
N MET A 141 -3.51 -8.63 -1.78
CA MET A 141 -2.82 -7.51 -2.42
C MET A 141 -2.66 -7.70 -3.91
N LYS A 142 -2.41 -8.93 -4.39
CA LYS A 142 -2.37 -9.25 -5.82
C LYS A 142 -3.74 -9.03 -6.48
N GLU A 143 -4.81 -9.55 -5.90
CA GLU A 143 -6.15 -9.38 -6.45
C GLU A 143 -6.58 -7.91 -6.48
N ILE A 144 -6.36 -7.16 -5.40
CA ILE A 144 -6.72 -5.73 -5.36
C ILE A 144 -5.88 -4.91 -6.36
N SER A 145 -4.60 -5.24 -6.52
CA SER A 145 -3.73 -4.53 -7.49
C SER A 145 -4.09 -4.82 -8.94
N SER A 146 -4.63 -6.00 -9.24
CA SER A 146 -5.04 -6.41 -10.57
C SER A 146 -6.52 -6.11 -10.88
N ALA A 147 -7.29 -5.70 -9.88
CA ALA A 147 -8.72 -5.41 -10.05
C ALA A 147 -8.90 -4.09 -10.80
N GLU A 148 -9.14 -4.20 -12.07
CA GLU A 148 -9.57 -3.11 -12.93
C GLU A 148 -11.10 -3.14 -13.02
N LYS A 149 -11.74 -2.02 -12.68
CA LYS A 149 -13.18 -1.84 -12.90
C LYS A 149 -13.39 -1.19 -14.27
N THR A 150 -14.06 -1.90 -15.18
CA THR A 150 -14.49 -1.34 -16.45
C THR A 150 -15.89 -0.77 -16.26
N TYR A 151 -16.03 0.54 -16.43
CA TYR A 151 -17.33 1.22 -16.48
C TYR A 151 -17.81 1.38 -17.93
N ASP A 152 -19.09 1.65 -18.13
CA ASP A 152 -19.80 1.72 -19.44
C ASP A 152 -19.14 2.59 -20.53
N ASN A 153 -18.07 3.30 -20.25
CA ASN A 153 -17.35 4.18 -21.18
C ASN A 153 -15.89 3.77 -21.42
N ASP A 154 -15.54 2.49 -21.37
CA ASP A 154 -14.15 1.98 -21.54
C ASP A 154 -13.12 2.63 -20.60
N ARG A 155 -13.56 3.23 -19.51
CA ARG A 155 -12.65 3.76 -18.48
C ARG A 155 -12.21 2.63 -17.57
N ILE A 156 -10.92 2.35 -17.62
CA ILE A 156 -10.27 1.46 -16.67
C ILE A 156 -9.96 2.27 -15.40
N GLU A 157 -10.64 1.96 -14.31
CA GLU A 157 -10.37 2.58 -13.02
C GLU A 157 -9.66 1.59 -12.10
N THR A 158 -8.55 2.03 -11.54
CA THR A 158 -7.83 1.29 -10.51
C THR A 158 -8.64 1.33 -9.21
N ASN A 159 -8.58 0.25 -8.43
CA ASN A 159 -9.25 0.19 -7.14
C ASN A 159 -8.80 1.35 -6.22
N SER A 160 -9.76 2.14 -5.72
CA SER A 160 -9.50 3.35 -4.93
C SER A 160 -8.77 3.05 -3.61
N VAL A 161 -9.08 1.92 -2.97
CA VAL A 161 -8.44 1.49 -1.72
C VAL A 161 -6.97 1.15 -1.96
N TYR A 162 -6.68 0.42 -3.06
CA TYR A 162 -5.31 0.14 -3.47
C TYR A 162 -4.55 1.43 -3.78
N MET A 163 -5.14 2.34 -4.55
CA MET A 163 -4.53 3.63 -4.91
C MET A 163 -4.15 4.44 -3.66
N MET A 164 -5.02 4.50 -2.65
CA MET A 164 -4.74 5.22 -1.41
C MET A 164 -3.61 4.58 -0.60
N ALA A 165 -3.59 3.26 -0.50
CA ALA A 165 -2.58 2.52 0.26
C ALA A 165 -1.20 2.52 -0.43
N ASP A 166 -1.16 2.32 -1.76
CA ASP A 166 0.07 2.31 -2.55
C ASP A 166 0.73 3.70 -2.58
N SER A 167 -0.06 4.75 -2.78
CA SER A 167 0.44 6.13 -2.72
C SER A 167 0.89 6.57 -1.31
N GLY A 168 0.48 5.86 -0.27
CA GLY A 168 0.75 6.23 1.13
C GLY A 168 -0.10 7.41 1.61
N ALA A 169 -1.14 7.81 0.89
CA ALA A 169 -2.03 8.91 1.26
C ALA A 169 -2.84 8.57 2.51
N ARG A 170 -3.45 7.39 2.54
CA ARG A 170 -4.23 6.89 3.68
C ARG A 170 -4.28 5.37 3.67
N GLY A 171 -4.18 4.80 4.87
CA GLY A 171 -4.15 3.35 5.04
C GLY A 171 -2.74 2.75 4.85
N SER A 172 -2.60 1.53 5.30
CA SER A 172 -1.41 0.71 5.10
C SER A 172 -1.84 -0.70 4.65
N GLN A 173 -0.92 -1.46 4.08
CA GLN A 173 -1.19 -2.86 3.74
C GLN A 173 -1.66 -3.67 4.94
N ALA A 174 -1.12 -3.39 6.14
CA ALA A 174 -1.54 -4.04 7.37
C ALA A 174 -3.00 -3.73 7.74
N GLN A 175 -3.47 -2.50 7.52
CA GLN A 175 -4.86 -2.13 7.76
C GLN A 175 -5.80 -2.78 6.73
N MET A 176 -5.41 -2.82 5.46
CA MET A 176 -6.19 -3.52 4.42
C MET A 176 -6.27 -5.03 4.70
N LYS A 177 -5.16 -5.65 5.13
CA LYS A 177 -5.12 -7.05 5.56
C LYS A 177 -6.15 -7.33 6.66
N GLN A 178 -6.30 -6.43 7.63
CA GLN A 178 -7.28 -6.59 8.71
C GLN A 178 -8.72 -6.46 8.25
N LEU A 179 -9.00 -5.63 7.23
CA LEU A 179 -10.35 -5.34 6.76
C LEU A 179 -10.85 -6.37 5.73
N ALA A 180 -10.05 -6.70 4.74
CA ALA A 180 -10.44 -7.56 3.63
C ALA A 180 -9.80 -8.96 3.68
N GLY A 181 -8.65 -9.10 4.30
CA GLY A 181 -7.95 -10.36 4.46
C GLY A 181 -8.35 -11.11 5.72
N MET A 182 -7.44 -11.16 6.65
CA MET A 182 -7.58 -11.86 7.92
C MET A 182 -6.97 -11.03 9.05
N ARG A 183 -7.68 -10.89 10.15
CA ARG A 183 -7.19 -10.13 11.31
C ARG A 183 -5.98 -10.78 11.95
N GLY A 184 -5.94 -12.10 11.91
CA GLY A 184 -4.81 -12.89 12.41
C GLY A 184 -4.90 -13.18 13.90
N LEU A 185 -3.77 -13.56 14.47
CA LEU A 185 -3.64 -13.92 15.85
C LEU A 185 -3.64 -12.68 16.77
N ILE A 186 -4.32 -12.78 17.89
CA ILE A 186 -4.43 -11.69 18.87
C ILE A 186 -3.75 -12.13 20.17
N ALA A 187 -2.97 -11.24 20.76
CA ALA A 187 -2.38 -11.43 22.07
C ALA A 187 -3.34 -11.01 23.19
N LYS A 188 -3.41 -11.81 24.24
CA LYS A 188 -4.06 -11.44 25.50
C LYS A 188 -3.25 -10.34 26.21
N PRO A 189 -3.83 -9.62 27.18
CA PRO A 189 -3.07 -8.66 28.00
C PRO A 189 -1.88 -9.29 28.74
N SER A 190 -1.91 -10.61 28.98
CA SER A 190 -0.78 -11.39 29.54
C SER A 190 0.40 -11.57 28.59
N GLY A 191 0.26 -11.21 27.31
CA GLY A 191 1.26 -11.45 26.26
C GLY A 191 1.12 -12.81 25.56
N GLU A 192 0.26 -13.70 26.06
CA GLU A 192 -0.01 -14.99 25.44
C GLU A 192 -0.86 -14.81 24.17
N ILE A 193 -0.48 -15.46 23.08
CA ILE A 193 -1.21 -15.41 21.80
C ILE A 193 -2.36 -16.43 21.85
N ILE A 194 -3.54 -16.01 21.41
CA ILE A 194 -4.71 -16.88 21.28
C ILE A 194 -4.48 -17.78 20.03
N GLU A 195 -4.58 -19.09 20.21
CA GLU A 195 -4.31 -20.08 19.14
C GLU A 195 -5.29 -19.97 17.96
N THR A 196 -6.49 -19.45 18.16
CA THR A 196 -7.51 -19.24 17.11
C THR A 196 -7.47 -17.83 16.59
N PRO A 197 -7.24 -17.62 15.28
CA PRO A 197 -7.29 -16.29 14.68
C PRO A 197 -8.74 -15.80 14.52
N ILE A 198 -8.87 -14.49 14.34
CA ILE A 198 -10.14 -13.81 14.05
C ILE A 198 -10.16 -13.35 12.59
#